data_42edfb64c5351276823e115a345220d1
#
_entry.id   42edfb64c5351276823e115a345220d1
#
_cell.length_a   1.000
_cell.length_b   1.000
_cell.length_c   1.000
_cell.angle_alpha   90.00
_cell.angle_beta   90.00
_cell.angle_gamma   90.00
#
_symmetry.space_group_name_H-M   'P 1'
#
loop_
_entity.id
_entity.type
_entity.pdbx_description
1 polymer ?
#
loop_
_entity_poly.entity_id
_entity_poly.type
_entity_poly.pdbx_seq_one_letter_code
_entity_poly.pdbx_strand_id
1 'polypeptide(L)'
;MPNTLTNVKDIKVAQSALQPFSSTLLPIRAFSTNFSPEPADRLDTVRVPIVGAPAPSVDFAGSYTTNVDSTVTVAPVQLNRHKFKTIHVTARENAETSLNVLETLLQSAVKQLAQDVLTDIFTEITAANFGAPAIPALAATAFNYKSVLGVREACAVANMPVGNRALIIDSAYFTNLLGDDIVAKSFVTPVSQSGVVDGIIRRLAGFDVYETNVIPGNAEKLVGFAAHPSAIAVAMRYLEPIAEYEEAGAITDPTTGLTFGYMRYTHTDSNRIFITVECLYGFKVAIPNGLKRLVKP
;
A
#
# COMPACT_ATOMS: atom_id res chain seq x y z
N MET A 1 -27.50 38.65 -6.15
CA MET A 1 -26.34 37.91 -6.61
C MET A 1 -26.58 36.44 -6.28
N PRO A 2 -26.55 35.51 -7.23
CA PRO A 2 -26.67 34.11 -6.91
C PRO A 2 -25.40 33.67 -6.18
N ASN A 3 -25.56 32.94 -5.09
CA ASN A 3 -24.44 32.34 -4.36
C ASN A 3 -23.77 31.29 -5.26
N THR A 4 -22.51 31.50 -5.60
CA THR A 4 -21.68 30.54 -6.35
C THR A 4 -21.30 29.40 -5.40
N LEU A 5 -22.14 28.37 -5.33
CA LEU A 5 -21.92 27.15 -4.52
C LEU A 5 -21.23 26.02 -5.32
N THR A 6 -20.77 26.31 -6.54
CA THR A 6 -20.21 25.33 -7.45
C THR A 6 -18.99 24.60 -6.87
N ASN A 7 -18.06 25.32 -6.28
CA ASN A 7 -16.81 24.73 -5.77
C ASN A 7 -17.00 23.91 -4.46
N VAL A 8 -18.08 24.13 -3.72
CA VAL A 8 -18.28 23.44 -2.42
C VAL A 8 -18.77 22.00 -2.61
N LYS A 9 -19.55 21.74 -3.69
CA LYS A 9 -20.06 20.38 -3.98
C LYS A 9 -18.93 19.46 -4.45
N ASP A 10 -18.06 19.99 -5.28
CA ASP A 10 -17.01 19.22 -5.94
C ASP A 10 -15.87 18.86 -4.96
N ILE A 11 -15.52 19.75 -4.05
CA ILE A 11 -14.60 19.47 -2.93
C ILE A 11 -15.14 18.34 -2.03
N LYS A 12 -16.46 18.32 -1.75
CA LYS A 12 -17.07 17.24 -0.96
C LYS A 12 -17.01 15.89 -1.69
N VAL A 13 -17.26 15.87 -2.99
CA VAL A 13 -17.19 14.65 -3.82
C VAL A 13 -15.76 14.11 -3.84
N ALA A 14 -14.78 14.96 -4.05
CA ALA A 14 -13.38 14.57 -4.04
C ALA A 14 -12.91 14.08 -2.64
N GLN A 15 -13.35 14.74 -1.57
CA GLN A 15 -13.05 14.30 -0.20
C GLN A 15 -13.74 12.98 0.17
N SER A 16 -14.94 12.72 -0.35
CA SER A 16 -15.61 11.43 -0.12
C SER A 16 -14.88 10.25 -0.76
N ALA A 17 -14.14 10.49 -1.83
CA ALA A 17 -13.29 9.48 -2.49
C ALA A 17 -12.02 9.15 -1.70
N LEU A 18 -11.55 10.04 -0.83
CA LEU A 18 -10.34 9.83 -0.04
C LEU A 18 -10.48 8.67 0.93
N GLN A 19 -11.62 8.50 1.57
CA GLN A 19 -11.83 7.44 2.55
C GLN A 19 -11.69 6.02 1.96
N PRO A 20 -12.34 5.66 0.84
CA PRO A 20 -12.14 4.36 0.22
C PRO A 20 -10.72 4.17 -0.32
N PHE A 21 -10.08 5.24 -0.80
CA PHE A 21 -8.68 5.19 -1.22
C PHE A 21 -7.75 4.85 -0.05
N SER A 22 -7.81 5.62 1.02
CA SER A 22 -7.01 5.42 2.23
C SER A 22 -7.24 4.04 2.86
N SER A 23 -8.49 3.61 2.98
CA SER A 23 -8.82 2.30 3.58
C SER A 23 -8.31 1.13 2.74
N THR A 24 -8.36 1.23 1.42
CA THR A 24 -7.88 0.18 0.52
C THR A 24 -6.35 0.14 0.48
N LEU A 25 -5.69 1.29 0.58
CA LEU A 25 -4.22 1.38 0.59
C LEU A 25 -3.57 1.12 1.96
N LEU A 26 -4.34 0.79 3.01
CA LEU A 26 -3.77 0.50 4.33
C LEU A 26 -2.55 -0.44 4.30
N PRO A 27 -2.52 -1.53 3.51
CA PRO A 27 -1.36 -2.41 3.44
C PRO A 27 -0.08 -1.73 2.91
N ILE A 28 -0.19 -0.59 2.24
CA ILE A 28 0.99 0.14 1.72
C ILE A 28 1.86 0.72 2.85
N ARG A 29 1.31 0.85 4.07
CA ARG A 29 2.07 1.22 5.27
C ARG A 29 3.19 0.24 5.61
N ALA A 30 3.12 -0.98 5.07
CA ALA A 30 4.19 -1.95 5.17
C ALA A 30 5.45 -1.55 4.37
N PHE A 31 5.35 -0.52 3.52
CA PHE A 31 6.40 -0.04 2.65
C PHE A 31 6.77 1.41 2.95
N SER A 32 7.91 1.85 2.44
CA SER A 32 8.33 3.24 2.60
C SER A 32 7.69 4.13 1.53
N THR A 33 6.93 5.12 1.98
CA THR A 33 6.25 6.12 1.13
C THR A 33 6.77 7.54 1.37
N ASN A 34 7.79 7.70 2.21
CA ASN A 34 8.28 9.02 2.69
C ASN A 34 8.91 9.90 1.59
N PHE A 35 9.01 9.42 0.37
CA PHE A 35 9.63 10.11 -0.76
C PHE A 35 8.61 10.77 -1.69
N SER A 36 7.33 10.59 -1.41
CA SER A 36 6.23 11.06 -2.25
C SER A 36 6.17 12.60 -2.40
N PRO A 37 6.58 13.43 -1.41
CA PRO A 37 6.54 14.88 -1.55
C PRO A 37 7.69 15.49 -2.36
N GLU A 38 8.84 14.79 -2.47
CA GLU A 38 10.05 15.34 -3.11
C GLU A 38 10.02 15.44 -4.64
N PRO A 39 9.22 14.69 -5.38
CA PRO A 39 9.28 14.72 -6.85
C PRO A 39 8.53 15.88 -7.49
N ALA A 40 8.32 16.97 -6.79
CA ALA A 40 7.62 18.14 -7.34
C ALA A 40 8.29 18.74 -8.58
N ASP A 41 9.58 18.46 -8.82
CA ASP A 41 10.33 18.95 -9.97
C ASP A 41 10.58 17.83 -11.00
N ARG A 42 9.84 17.90 -12.10
CA ARG A 42 10.10 17.41 -13.49
C ARG A 42 10.96 16.14 -13.72
N LEU A 43 11.39 15.41 -12.69
CA LEU A 43 12.20 14.19 -12.83
C LEU A 43 11.31 12.95 -12.70
N ASP A 44 11.38 12.07 -13.69
CA ASP A 44 10.69 10.77 -13.68
C ASP A 44 11.29 9.77 -12.68
N THR A 45 12.30 10.18 -11.93
CA THR A 45 13.05 9.28 -11.05
C THR A 45 13.26 9.91 -9.67
N VAL A 46 12.72 9.24 -8.65
CA VAL A 46 12.97 9.57 -7.24
C VAL A 46 14.20 8.78 -6.76
N ARG A 47 15.17 9.44 -6.20
CA ARG A 47 16.38 8.82 -5.68
C ARG A 47 16.24 8.52 -4.20
N VAL A 48 16.11 7.24 -3.86
CA VAL A 48 16.02 6.77 -2.48
C VAL A 48 17.39 6.35 -1.97
N PRO A 49 17.96 7.04 -0.98
CA PRO A 49 19.24 6.62 -0.39
C PRO A 49 19.01 5.35 0.45
N ILE A 50 19.74 4.30 0.15
CA ILE A 50 19.76 3.06 0.92
C ILE A 50 21.10 2.97 1.63
N VAL A 51 21.08 3.02 2.95
CA VAL A 51 22.26 2.78 3.76
C VAL A 51 22.46 1.26 3.84
N GLY A 52 23.57 0.76 3.31
CA GLY A 52 23.97 -0.62 3.44
C GLY A 52 24.20 -0.99 4.91
N ALA A 53 24.13 -2.28 5.22
CA ALA A 53 24.51 -2.75 6.55
C ALA A 53 25.97 -2.32 6.83
N PRO A 54 26.24 -1.70 7.98
CA PRO A 54 27.60 -1.34 8.33
C PRO A 54 28.45 -2.61 8.46
N ALA A 55 29.72 -2.51 8.11
CA ALA A 55 30.66 -3.58 8.35
C ALA A 55 30.79 -3.87 9.87
N PRO A 56 31.12 -5.09 10.25
CA PRO A 56 31.35 -5.41 11.67
C PRO A 56 32.38 -4.50 12.30
N SER A 57 32.19 -4.14 13.56
CA SER A 57 33.21 -3.43 14.33
C SER A 57 34.47 -4.28 14.46
N VAL A 58 35.62 -3.61 14.42
CA VAL A 58 36.92 -4.27 14.55
C VAL A 58 37.52 -3.94 15.94
N ASP A 59 38.16 -4.91 16.57
CA ASP A 59 38.83 -4.70 17.83
C ASP A 59 39.99 -3.69 17.69
N PHE A 60 40.12 -2.81 18.65
CA PHE A 60 41.20 -1.82 18.65
C PHE A 60 42.56 -2.48 18.82
N ALA A 61 43.38 -2.45 17.80
CA ALA A 61 44.76 -3.00 17.78
C ALA A 61 45.85 -1.92 17.94
N GLY A 62 45.56 -0.84 18.68
CA GLY A 62 46.53 0.23 18.92
C GLY A 62 46.48 1.40 17.90
N SER A 63 45.66 1.30 16.85
CA SER A 63 45.50 2.33 15.84
C SER A 63 44.10 2.27 15.23
N TYR A 64 43.50 3.42 14.87
CA TYR A 64 42.22 3.52 14.15
C TYR A 64 42.41 3.51 12.63
N THR A 65 43.44 2.85 12.13
CA THR A 65 43.80 2.90 10.69
C THR A 65 42.95 1.97 9.80
N THR A 66 42.16 1.09 10.38
CA THR A 66 41.29 0.19 9.60
C THR A 66 39.96 0.87 9.34
N ASN A 67 39.83 1.51 8.23
CA ASN A 67 38.57 2.15 7.83
C ASN A 67 37.75 1.16 7.03
N VAL A 68 36.52 0.97 7.46
CA VAL A 68 35.51 0.27 6.67
C VAL A 68 34.46 1.29 6.31
N ASP A 69 34.50 1.77 5.08
CA ASP A 69 33.54 2.74 4.57
C ASP A 69 32.15 2.14 4.48
N SER A 70 31.17 2.83 5.04
CA SER A 70 29.77 2.50 4.82
C SER A 70 29.36 2.99 3.44
N THR A 71 28.95 2.09 2.57
CA THR A 71 28.45 2.46 1.23
C THR A 71 26.98 2.84 1.32
N VAL A 72 26.68 4.07 0.89
CA VAL A 72 25.30 4.50 0.64
C VAL A 72 25.03 4.29 -0.84
N THR A 73 24.15 3.33 -1.14
CA THR A 73 23.65 3.13 -2.50
C THR A 73 22.36 3.89 -2.70
N VAL A 74 22.16 4.41 -3.90
CA VAL A 74 20.91 5.10 -4.26
C VAL A 74 20.08 4.19 -5.13
N ALA A 75 18.88 3.85 -4.68
CA ALA A 75 17.90 3.15 -5.50
C ALA A 75 17.05 4.16 -6.28
N PRO A 76 17.15 4.19 -7.60
CA PRO A 76 16.27 5.04 -8.40
C PRO A 76 14.88 4.39 -8.50
N VAL A 77 13.86 5.05 -8.00
CA VAL A 77 12.45 4.70 -8.20
C VAL A 77 11.96 5.47 -9.43
N GLN A 78 11.72 4.77 -10.53
CA GLN A 78 11.18 5.38 -11.75
C GLN A 78 9.66 5.44 -11.68
N LEU A 79 9.09 6.62 -11.91
CA LEU A 79 7.66 6.84 -12.02
C LEU A 79 7.20 6.53 -13.45
N ASN A 80 7.10 5.25 -13.77
CA ASN A 80 6.84 4.77 -15.13
C ASN A 80 5.48 4.08 -15.29
N ARG A 81 4.66 4.07 -14.25
CA ARG A 81 3.32 3.45 -14.26
C ARG A 81 2.26 4.52 -14.07
N HIS A 82 1.44 4.70 -15.09
CA HIS A 82 0.32 5.62 -15.07
C HIS A 82 -0.98 4.83 -15.19
N LYS A 83 -1.81 4.88 -14.16
CA LYS A 83 -3.14 4.26 -14.17
C LYS A 83 -4.21 5.33 -14.00
N PHE A 84 -5.29 5.15 -14.73
CA PHE A 84 -6.46 6.01 -14.63
C PHE A 84 -7.75 5.20 -14.73
N LYS A 85 -8.80 5.75 -14.16
CA LYS A 85 -10.17 5.24 -14.29
C LYS A 85 -11.11 6.40 -14.57
N THR A 86 -11.82 6.33 -15.69
CA THR A 86 -12.83 7.33 -16.06
C THR A 86 -14.21 6.76 -15.81
N ILE A 87 -15.05 7.54 -15.18
CA ILE A 87 -16.49 7.30 -15.05
C ILE A 87 -17.25 8.40 -15.75
N HIS A 88 -18.45 8.10 -16.23
CA HIS A 88 -19.31 9.11 -16.84
C HIS A 88 -20.77 8.88 -16.40
N VAL A 89 -21.51 9.97 -16.37
CA VAL A 89 -22.95 9.97 -16.11
C VAL A 89 -23.63 10.82 -17.18
N THR A 90 -24.68 10.29 -17.79
CA THR A 90 -25.49 11.01 -18.75
C THR A 90 -26.48 11.93 -18.05
N ALA A 91 -26.92 12.99 -18.73
CA ALA A 91 -27.92 13.91 -18.18
C ALA A 91 -29.24 13.19 -17.82
N ARG A 92 -29.61 12.16 -18.58
CA ARG A 92 -30.79 11.35 -18.31
C ARG A 92 -30.64 10.54 -17.02
N GLU A 93 -29.53 9.83 -16.86
CA GLU A 93 -29.24 9.04 -15.65
C GLU A 93 -29.20 9.93 -14.39
N ASN A 94 -28.62 11.13 -14.52
CA ASN A 94 -28.58 12.09 -13.42
C ASN A 94 -29.97 12.64 -13.05
N ALA A 95 -30.87 12.79 -14.02
CA ALA A 95 -32.22 13.27 -13.80
C ALA A 95 -33.19 12.19 -13.27
N GLU A 96 -32.98 10.93 -13.68
CA GLU A 96 -33.83 9.79 -13.30
C GLU A 96 -33.48 9.21 -11.91
N THR A 97 -32.34 9.55 -11.36
CA THR A 97 -31.85 8.95 -10.11
C THR A 97 -31.88 9.95 -8.96
N SER A 98 -32.52 9.57 -7.85
CA SER A 98 -32.55 10.37 -6.61
C SER A 98 -31.27 10.25 -5.77
N LEU A 99 -30.37 9.34 -6.12
CA LEU A 99 -29.10 9.09 -5.43
C LEU A 99 -27.98 9.88 -6.08
N ASN A 100 -26.98 10.25 -5.29
CA ASN A 100 -25.75 10.84 -5.82
C ASN A 100 -24.89 9.75 -6.51
N VAL A 101 -25.36 9.33 -7.70
CA VAL A 101 -24.75 8.23 -8.48
C VAL A 101 -23.30 8.52 -8.79
N LEU A 102 -23.00 9.77 -9.11
CA LEU A 102 -21.64 10.19 -9.46
C LEU A 102 -20.66 9.97 -8.31
N GLU A 103 -21.05 10.30 -7.08
CA GLU A 103 -20.22 10.09 -5.90
C GLU A 103 -19.99 8.62 -5.61
N THR A 104 -21.02 7.79 -5.70
CA THR A 104 -20.91 6.34 -5.48
C THR A 104 -20.01 5.68 -6.52
N LEU A 105 -20.14 6.07 -7.80
CA LEU A 105 -19.29 5.58 -8.88
C LEU A 105 -17.84 6.03 -8.69
N LEU A 106 -17.62 7.27 -8.27
CA LEU A 106 -16.28 7.78 -7.98
C LEU A 106 -15.61 7.00 -6.86
N GLN A 107 -16.29 6.75 -5.75
CA GLN A 107 -15.76 5.94 -4.66
C GLN A 107 -15.37 4.52 -5.13
N SER A 108 -16.19 3.91 -5.98
CA SER A 108 -15.90 2.60 -6.57
C SER A 108 -14.68 2.65 -7.50
N ALA A 109 -14.57 3.69 -8.33
CA ALA A 109 -13.45 3.87 -9.25
C ALA A 109 -12.13 4.07 -8.51
N VAL A 110 -12.12 4.87 -7.45
CA VAL A 110 -10.94 5.13 -6.61
C VAL A 110 -10.52 3.88 -5.85
N LYS A 111 -11.48 3.10 -5.33
CA LYS A 111 -11.20 1.81 -4.69
C LYS A 111 -10.53 0.84 -5.67
N GLN A 112 -11.05 0.72 -6.88
CA GLN A 112 -10.46 -0.14 -7.90
C GLN A 112 -9.05 0.33 -8.29
N LEU A 113 -8.84 1.63 -8.46
CA LEU A 113 -7.52 2.20 -8.75
C LEU A 113 -6.51 1.85 -7.64
N ALA A 114 -6.91 1.99 -6.37
CA ALA A 114 -6.07 1.64 -5.23
C ALA A 114 -5.73 0.13 -5.20
N GLN A 115 -6.69 -0.74 -5.50
CA GLN A 115 -6.46 -2.19 -5.58
C GLN A 115 -5.47 -2.55 -6.69
N ASP A 116 -5.61 -1.91 -7.85
CA ASP A 116 -4.73 -2.14 -9.00
C ASP A 116 -3.29 -1.69 -8.71
N VAL A 117 -3.11 -0.58 -7.98
CA VAL A 117 -1.79 -0.10 -7.53
C VAL A 117 -1.16 -1.09 -6.55
N LEU A 118 -1.92 -1.57 -5.55
CA LEU A 118 -1.43 -2.57 -4.60
C LEU A 118 -1.04 -3.88 -5.30
N THR A 119 -1.87 -4.35 -6.21
CA THR A 119 -1.60 -5.57 -6.98
C THR A 119 -0.30 -5.44 -7.74
N ASP A 120 -0.06 -4.30 -8.39
CA ASP A 120 1.17 -4.05 -9.13
C ASP A 120 2.41 -4.05 -8.22
N ILE A 121 2.32 -3.41 -7.04
CA ILE A 121 3.41 -3.42 -6.07
C ILE A 121 3.69 -4.86 -5.59
N PHE A 122 2.65 -5.63 -5.32
CA PHE A 122 2.80 -7.00 -4.85
C PHE A 122 3.33 -7.96 -5.92
N THR A 123 3.24 -7.62 -7.22
CA THR A 123 3.85 -8.43 -8.28
C THR A 123 5.37 -8.51 -8.17
N GLU A 124 6.02 -7.54 -7.54
CA GLU A 124 7.48 -7.56 -7.30
C GLU A 124 7.90 -8.54 -6.19
N ILE A 125 6.95 -9.10 -5.43
CA ILE A 125 7.24 -9.99 -4.32
C ILE A 125 7.46 -11.42 -4.84
N THR A 126 8.63 -11.64 -5.43
CA THR A 126 9.05 -12.90 -6.09
C THR A 126 10.21 -13.54 -5.34
N ALA A 127 10.50 -14.82 -5.67
CA ALA A 127 11.68 -15.52 -5.17
C ALA A 127 12.97 -14.85 -5.62
N ALA A 128 12.99 -14.31 -6.84
CA ALA A 128 14.16 -13.62 -7.39
C ALA A 128 14.51 -12.37 -6.58
N ASN A 129 13.52 -11.63 -6.11
CA ASN A 129 13.71 -10.37 -5.37
C ASN A 129 13.93 -10.57 -3.87
N PHE A 130 13.27 -11.56 -3.25
CA PHE A 130 13.21 -11.70 -1.78
C PHE A 130 13.64 -13.08 -1.26
N GLY A 131 14.09 -13.97 -2.15
CA GLY A 131 14.62 -15.27 -1.76
C GLY A 131 13.54 -16.28 -1.33
N ALA A 132 13.94 -17.23 -0.49
CA ALA A 132 13.09 -18.33 -0.04
C ALA A 132 11.92 -17.85 0.86
N PRO A 133 10.81 -18.60 0.92
CA PRO A 133 9.71 -18.32 1.84
C PRO A 133 10.18 -18.33 3.32
N ALA A 134 9.45 -17.58 4.17
CA ALA A 134 9.72 -17.50 5.60
C ALA A 134 9.59 -18.85 6.33
N ILE A 135 8.59 -19.62 5.91
CA ILE A 135 8.26 -20.95 6.43
C ILE A 135 7.96 -21.88 5.25
N PRO A 136 8.02 -23.20 5.43
CA PRO A 136 7.57 -24.15 4.43
C PRO A 136 6.17 -23.83 3.94
N ALA A 137 5.87 -24.15 2.68
CA ALA A 137 4.56 -23.91 2.10
C ALA A 137 3.44 -24.56 2.92
N LEU A 138 2.46 -23.80 3.33
CA LEU A 138 1.35 -24.24 4.17
C LEU A 138 0.00 -23.94 3.52
N ALA A 139 -0.93 -24.90 3.63
CA ALA A 139 -2.32 -24.64 3.30
C ALA A 139 -2.94 -23.67 4.32
N ALA A 140 -3.98 -22.94 3.91
CA ALA A 140 -4.66 -21.99 4.79
C ALA A 140 -5.15 -22.66 6.09
N THR A 141 -5.69 -23.87 6.02
CA THR A 141 -6.19 -24.64 7.17
C THR A 141 -5.11 -25.02 8.19
N ALA A 142 -3.82 -25.04 7.80
CA ALA A 142 -2.70 -25.34 8.68
C ALA A 142 -2.02 -24.08 9.24
N PHE A 143 -2.44 -22.90 8.77
CA PHE A 143 -1.87 -21.63 9.21
C PHE A 143 -2.46 -21.22 10.56
N ASN A 144 -1.59 -21.06 11.55
CA ASN A 144 -1.93 -20.80 12.95
C ASN A 144 -0.93 -19.86 13.60
N TYR A 145 -1.12 -19.55 14.89
CA TYR A 145 -0.21 -18.71 15.67
C TYR A 145 1.25 -19.20 15.65
N LYS A 146 1.48 -20.51 15.69
CA LYS A 146 2.82 -21.09 15.56
C LYS A 146 3.49 -20.73 14.24
N SER A 147 2.71 -20.72 13.16
CA SER A 147 3.20 -20.31 11.83
C SER A 147 3.66 -18.85 11.84
N VAL A 148 2.94 -17.97 12.52
CA VAL A 148 3.33 -16.55 12.68
C VAL A 148 4.63 -16.42 13.49
N LEU A 149 4.82 -17.25 14.53
CA LEU A 149 6.09 -17.28 15.27
C LEU A 149 7.26 -17.75 14.39
N GLY A 150 7.05 -18.73 13.51
CA GLY A 150 8.06 -19.16 12.51
C GLY A 150 8.41 -18.04 11.52
N VAL A 151 7.41 -17.26 11.07
CA VAL A 151 7.65 -16.08 10.25
C VAL A 151 8.49 -15.03 11.00
N ARG A 152 8.19 -14.82 12.29
CA ARG A 152 8.95 -13.90 13.13
C ARG A 152 10.42 -14.34 13.29
N GLU A 153 10.64 -15.63 13.47
CA GLU A 153 11.99 -16.22 13.55
C GLU A 153 12.75 -15.99 12.23
N ALA A 154 12.14 -16.28 11.08
CA ALA A 154 12.73 -16.04 9.77
C ALA A 154 13.09 -14.56 9.52
N CYS A 155 12.26 -13.64 10.02
CA CYS A 155 12.56 -12.20 9.97
C CYS A 155 13.74 -11.83 10.88
N ALA A 156 13.85 -12.45 12.06
CA ALA A 156 14.96 -12.22 12.97
C ALA A 156 16.29 -12.76 12.42
N VAL A 157 16.28 -13.96 11.84
CA VAL A 157 17.44 -14.56 11.16
C VAL A 157 17.91 -13.69 9.97
N ALA A 158 16.98 -13.05 9.27
CA ALA A 158 17.31 -12.11 8.20
C ALA A 158 17.80 -10.73 8.68
N ASN A 159 17.94 -10.52 10.00
CA ASN A 159 18.28 -9.24 10.62
C ASN A 159 17.31 -8.11 10.23
N MET A 160 16.04 -8.44 9.97
CA MET A 160 15.00 -7.42 9.75
C MET A 160 14.79 -6.62 11.05
N PRO A 161 14.75 -5.27 11.00
CA PRO A 161 14.47 -4.45 12.19
C PRO A 161 13.19 -4.87 12.89
N VAL A 162 13.15 -4.81 14.23
CA VAL A 162 12.00 -5.31 15.02
C VAL A 162 10.80 -4.35 14.99
N GLY A 163 11.07 -3.04 14.82
CA GLY A 163 10.02 -2.03 14.76
C GLY A 163 9.28 -2.04 13.40
N ASN A 164 8.00 -1.64 13.43
CA ASN A 164 7.20 -1.39 12.21
C ASN A 164 7.12 -2.59 11.24
N ARG A 165 7.16 -3.81 11.77
CA ARG A 165 6.93 -5.00 10.94
C ARG A 165 5.44 -5.16 10.66
N ALA A 166 5.09 -5.37 9.40
CA ALA A 166 3.74 -5.69 8.97
C ALA A 166 3.66 -7.13 8.47
N LEU A 167 2.54 -7.78 8.73
CA LEU A 167 2.18 -9.08 8.18
C LEU A 167 0.93 -8.91 7.32
N ILE A 168 1.07 -9.11 6.03
CA ILE A 168 -0.03 -9.02 5.07
C ILE A 168 -0.35 -10.41 4.58
N ILE A 169 -1.59 -10.85 4.75
CA ILE A 169 -2.04 -12.20 4.42
C ILE A 169 -3.39 -12.18 3.70
N ASP A 170 -3.58 -13.21 2.89
CA ASP A 170 -4.85 -13.46 2.22
C ASP A 170 -5.97 -13.78 3.20
N SER A 171 -7.22 -13.43 2.85
CA SER A 171 -8.40 -13.58 3.70
C SER A 171 -8.60 -15.00 4.21
N ALA A 172 -8.28 -16.04 3.40
CA ALA A 172 -8.37 -17.42 3.84
C ALA A 172 -7.43 -17.76 5.00
N TYR A 173 -6.21 -17.21 4.95
CA TYR A 173 -5.19 -17.37 6.01
C TYR A 173 -5.54 -16.54 7.24
N PHE A 174 -6.06 -15.34 7.03
CA PHE A 174 -6.51 -14.46 8.11
C PHE A 174 -7.66 -15.08 8.90
N THR A 175 -8.67 -15.66 8.20
CA THR A 175 -9.80 -16.33 8.84
C THR A 175 -9.36 -17.51 9.71
N ASN A 176 -8.42 -18.33 9.22
CA ASN A 176 -7.89 -19.45 10.02
C ASN A 176 -7.08 -18.98 11.23
N LEU A 177 -6.32 -17.90 11.08
CA LEU A 177 -5.58 -17.29 12.19
C LEU A 177 -6.53 -16.73 13.26
N LEU A 178 -7.63 -16.11 12.84
CA LEU A 178 -8.64 -15.60 13.76
C LEU A 178 -9.35 -16.73 14.53
N GLY A 179 -9.54 -17.90 13.89
CA GLY A 179 -10.10 -19.10 14.51
C GLY A 179 -9.12 -19.87 15.40
N ASP A 180 -7.86 -19.48 15.50
CA ASP A 180 -6.87 -20.15 16.37
C ASP A 180 -7.21 -19.91 17.85
N ASP A 181 -7.28 -20.99 18.62
CA ASP A 181 -7.59 -20.98 20.05
C ASP A 181 -6.68 -20.05 20.87
N ILE A 182 -5.40 -19.94 20.52
CA ILE A 182 -4.44 -19.08 21.21
C ILE A 182 -4.75 -17.62 20.93
N VAL A 183 -5.06 -17.29 19.68
CA VAL A 183 -5.43 -15.94 19.28
C VAL A 183 -6.77 -15.56 19.89
N ALA A 184 -7.77 -16.42 19.77
CA ALA A 184 -9.10 -16.23 20.34
C ALA A 184 -9.06 -16.00 21.86
N LYS A 185 -8.30 -16.80 22.59
CA LYS A 185 -8.15 -16.68 24.06
C LYS A 185 -7.36 -15.46 24.50
N SER A 186 -6.38 -15.01 23.72
CA SER A 186 -5.59 -13.82 24.07
C SER A 186 -6.40 -12.52 24.02
N PHE A 187 -7.47 -12.48 23.25
CA PHE A 187 -8.39 -11.32 23.15
C PHE A 187 -9.56 -11.37 24.17
N VAL A 188 -9.73 -12.45 24.89
CA VAL A 188 -10.82 -12.64 25.89
C VAL A 188 -10.48 -12.04 27.27
N THR A 189 -9.34 -11.41 27.46
CA THR A 189 -9.06 -10.68 28.71
C THR A 189 -9.98 -9.46 28.83
N PRO A 190 -10.52 -9.15 30.05
CA PRO A 190 -11.60 -8.15 30.24
C PRO A 190 -11.29 -6.71 29.79
N VAL A 191 -10.08 -6.42 29.39
CA VAL A 191 -9.64 -5.06 28.98
C VAL A 191 -9.68 -4.87 27.46
N SER A 192 -9.87 -5.92 26.65
CA SER A 192 -9.92 -5.81 25.19
C SER A 192 -10.96 -6.75 24.55
N GLN A 193 -12.21 -6.60 24.96
CA GLN A 193 -13.34 -7.41 24.45
C GLN A 193 -13.65 -7.23 22.97
N SER A 194 -13.07 -6.27 22.27
CA SER A 194 -13.49 -5.91 20.92
C SER A 194 -12.76 -6.66 19.79
N GLY A 195 -11.58 -7.22 20.01
CA GLY A 195 -10.73 -7.71 18.92
C GLY A 195 -11.31 -8.91 18.15
N VAL A 196 -11.82 -9.93 18.84
CA VAL A 196 -12.38 -11.14 18.19
C VAL A 196 -13.82 -10.93 17.75
N VAL A 197 -14.59 -10.16 18.52
CA VAL A 197 -15.97 -9.80 18.19
C VAL A 197 -16.02 -8.97 16.92
N ASP A 198 -15.04 -8.04 16.76
CA ASP A 198 -14.96 -7.18 15.57
C ASP A 198 -14.22 -7.86 14.39
N GLY A 199 -13.69 -9.08 14.57
CA GLY A 199 -12.92 -9.77 13.52
C GLY A 199 -11.62 -9.07 13.12
N ILE A 200 -11.03 -8.27 14.01
CA ILE A 200 -9.84 -7.47 13.72
C ILE A 200 -8.65 -7.94 14.57
N ILE A 201 -7.57 -8.34 13.93
CA ILE A 201 -6.27 -8.55 14.57
C ILE A 201 -5.39 -7.34 14.25
N ARG A 202 -5.19 -6.44 15.19
CA ARG A 202 -4.35 -5.25 14.95
C ARG A 202 -2.87 -5.56 15.03
N ARG A 203 -2.45 -6.29 16.08
CA ARG A 203 -1.05 -6.63 16.31
C ARG A 203 -0.90 -8.03 16.88
N LEU A 204 -0.04 -8.84 16.26
CA LEU A 204 0.22 -10.21 16.66
C LEU A 204 1.71 -10.53 16.53
N ALA A 205 2.31 -11.10 17.58
CA ALA A 205 3.73 -11.49 17.62
C ALA A 205 4.72 -10.39 17.16
N GLY A 206 4.34 -9.11 17.33
CA GLY A 206 5.16 -7.96 16.94
C GLY A 206 4.93 -7.47 15.51
N PHE A 207 3.98 -8.05 14.78
CA PHE A 207 3.54 -7.59 13.47
C PHE A 207 2.23 -6.80 13.55
N ASP A 208 2.13 -5.74 12.78
CA ASP A 208 0.85 -5.13 12.43
C ASP A 208 0.23 -5.98 11.31
N VAL A 209 -0.96 -6.54 11.58
CA VAL A 209 -1.59 -7.53 10.68
C VAL A 209 -2.59 -6.83 9.76
N TYR A 210 -2.47 -7.10 8.46
CA TYR A 210 -3.41 -6.61 7.44
C TYR A 210 -3.96 -7.78 6.63
N GLU A 211 -5.28 -7.79 6.49
CA GLU A 211 -5.98 -8.68 5.59
C GLU A 211 -6.10 -8.03 4.21
N THR A 212 -5.89 -8.81 3.15
CA THR A 212 -6.09 -8.36 1.78
C THR A 212 -6.41 -9.52 0.85
N ASN A 213 -7.25 -9.27 -0.15
CA ASN A 213 -7.60 -10.23 -1.19
C ASN A 213 -6.94 -9.94 -2.55
N VAL A 214 -6.06 -8.91 -2.60
CA VAL A 214 -5.41 -8.49 -3.85
C VAL A 214 -3.99 -9.03 -4.02
N ILE A 215 -3.60 -10.06 -3.27
CA ILE A 215 -2.29 -10.69 -3.39
C ILE A 215 -2.23 -11.49 -4.70
N PRO A 216 -1.39 -11.10 -5.68
CA PRO A 216 -1.17 -11.90 -6.89
C PRO A 216 -0.40 -13.16 -6.52
N GLY A 217 -0.76 -14.29 -7.13
CA GLY A 217 -0.03 -15.54 -6.91
C GLY A 217 1.41 -15.54 -7.47
N ASN A 218 1.76 -14.58 -8.29
CA ASN A 218 3.08 -14.34 -8.92
C ASN A 218 3.69 -15.60 -9.55
N ALA A 219 2.89 -16.53 -10.06
CA ALA A 219 3.30 -17.88 -10.49
C ALA A 219 4.03 -18.70 -9.39
N GLU A 220 4.24 -18.14 -8.21
CA GLU A 220 4.94 -18.74 -7.07
C GLU A 220 4.00 -19.07 -5.91
N LYS A 221 2.70 -18.98 -6.15
CA LYS A 221 1.64 -19.27 -5.16
C LYS A 221 1.72 -18.39 -3.92
N LEU A 222 2.07 -17.12 -4.07
CA LEU A 222 2.14 -16.15 -2.98
C LEU A 222 0.76 -16.01 -2.29
N VAL A 223 0.73 -16.06 -0.97
CA VAL A 223 -0.48 -15.90 -0.14
C VAL A 223 -0.32 -14.87 0.96
N GLY A 224 0.87 -14.38 1.16
CA GLY A 224 1.16 -13.37 2.15
C GLY A 224 2.65 -13.05 2.23
N PHE A 225 2.96 -12.10 3.05
CA PHE A 225 4.36 -11.73 3.33
C PHE A 225 4.46 -10.92 4.62
N ALA A 226 5.61 -11.02 5.27
CA ALA A 226 6.01 -10.13 6.35
C ALA A 226 6.99 -9.11 5.79
N ALA A 227 6.73 -7.81 6.02
CA ALA A 227 7.55 -6.73 5.50
C ALA A 227 7.93 -5.71 6.56
N HIS A 228 9.07 -5.08 6.35
CA HIS A 228 9.49 -3.85 7.02
C HIS A 228 9.50 -2.72 5.98
N PRO A 229 9.22 -1.46 6.34
CA PRO A 229 9.15 -0.34 5.39
C PRO A 229 10.37 -0.16 4.47
N SER A 230 11.55 -0.62 4.91
CA SER A 230 12.75 -0.59 4.09
C SER A 230 12.78 -1.58 2.92
N ALA A 231 11.82 -2.51 2.80
CA ALA A 231 11.84 -3.55 1.78
C ALA A 231 11.59 -3.00 0.38
N ILE A 232 10.54 -2.20 0.23
CA ILE A 232 10.12 -1.61 -1.04
C ILE A 232 9.91 -0.11 -0.83
N ALA A 233 10.48 0.68 -1.70
CA ALA A 233 10.23 2.11 -1.80
C ALA A 233 9.13 2.36 -2.84
N VAL A 234 8.10 3.10 -2.46
CA VAL A 234 6.96 3.47 -3.33
C VAL A 234 6.89 4.98 -3.41
N ALA A 235 6.81 5.50 -4.62
CA ALA A 235 6.63 6.92 -4.87
C ALA A 235 5.41 7.14 -5.76
N MET A 236 4.66 8.19 -5.49
CA MET A 236 3.52 8.64 -6.30
C MET A 236 3.65 10.12 -6.59
N ARG A 237 3.09 10.52 -7.72
CA ARG A 237 3.06 11.91 -8.16
C ARG A 237 1.72 12.23 -8.80
N TYR A 238 1.25 13.44 -8.59
CA TYR A 238 0.19 14.05 -9.35
C TYR A 238 0.74 14.59 -10.68
N LEU A 239 0.02 14.34 -11.77
CA LEU A 239 0.26 14.97 -13.07
C LEU A 239 -0.64 16.19 -13.17
N GLU A 240 -0.03 17.36 -13.29
CA GLU A 240 -0.79 18.58 -13.55
C GLU A 240 -1.36 18.52 -14.96
N PRO A 241 -2.68 18.66 -15.13
CA PRO A 241 -3.30 18.58 -16.43
C PRO A 241 -2.91 19.80 -17.30
N ILE A 242 -2.63 19.54 -18.57
CA ILE A 242 -2.27 20.59 -19.55
C ILE A 242 -3.52 21.23 -20.13
N ALA A 243 -4.63 20.48 -20.24
CA ALA A 243 -5.89 20.99 -20.76
C ALA A 243 -6.67 21.75 -19.69
N GLU A 244 -7.51 22.70 -20.11
CA GLU A 244 -8.47 23.34 -19.22
C GLU A 244 -9.60 22.36 -18.93
N TYR A 245 -9.72 21.98 -17.67
CA TYR A 245 -10.82 21.18 -17.13
C TYR A 245 -11.76 22.08 -16.31
N GLU A 246 -13.02 21.68 -16.17
CA GLU A 246 -13.97 22.38 -15.29
C GLU A 246 -13.46 22.38 -13.85
N GLU A 247 -12.87 21.25 -13.45
CA GLU A 247 -12.21 21.06 -12.18
C GLU A 247 -11.09 20.03 -12.31
N ALA A 248 -9.94 20.34 -11.75
CA ALA A 248 -8.83 19.40 -11.65
C ALA A 248 -8.06 19.65 -10.37
N GLY A 249 -7.56 18.59 -9.75
CA GLY A 249 -6.78 18.74 -8.53
C GLY A 249 -6.16 17.44 -8.06
N ALA A 250 -5.37 17.56 -7.00
CA ALA A 250 -4.73 16.45 -6.34
C ALA A 250 -5.32 16.26 -4.94
N ILE A 251 -5.50 15.01 -4.55
CA ILE A 251 -5.91 14.64 -3.20
C ILE A 251 -4.84 13.75 -2.61
N THR A 252 -4.26 14.19 -1.49
CA THR A 252 -3.22 13.45 -0.77
C THR A 252 -3.83 12.78 0.46
N ASP A 253 -3.58 11.50 0.61
CA ASP A 253 -3.91 10.78 1.83
C ASP A 253 -2.94 11.17 2.95
N PRO A 254 -3.41 11.82 4.03
CA PRO A 254 -2.56 12.26 5.13
C PRO A 254 -1.89 11.09 5.87
N THR A 255 -2.39 9.89 5.71
CA THR A 255 -1.92 8.70 6.42
C THR A 255 -0.75 8.02 5.74
N THR A 256 -0.80 7.92 4.40
CA THR A 256 0.22 7.26 3.59
C THR A 256 1.11 8.25 2.83
N GLY A 257 0.71 9.51 2.73
CA GLY A 257 1.38 10.54 1.93
C GLY A 257 1.21 10.35 0.43
N LEU A 258 0.39 9.40 0.00
CA LEU A 258 0.16 9.12 -1.40
C LEU A 258 -0.90 10.04 -2.00
N THR A 259 -0.70 10.41 -3.25
CA THR A 259 -1.53 11.40 -3.93
C THR A 259 -2.15 10.78 -5.19
N PHE A 260 -3.44 11.02 -5.39
CA PHE A 260 -4.09 10.78 -6.67
C PHE A 260 -4.66 12.08 -7.24
N GLY A 261 -4.70 12.15 -8.58
CA GLY A 261 -5.30 13.25 -9.31
C GLY A 261 -6.76 12.96 -9.66
N TYR A 262 -7.55 14.00 -9.72
CA TYR A 262 -8.88 13.94 -10.30
C TYR A 262 -9.09 15.07 -11.29
N MET A 263 -9.88 14.80 -12.33
CA MET A 263 -10.24 15.74 -13.38
C MET A 263 -11.71 15.57 -13.71
N ARG A 264 -12.43 16.68 -13.81
CA ARG A 264 -13.83 16.73 -14.22
C ARG A 264 -13.96 17.56 -15.49
N TYR A 265 -14.72 17.04 -16.44
CA TYR A 265 -15.05 17.75 -17.69
C TYR A 265 -16.39 17.30 -18.22
N THR A 266 -17.08 18.20 -18.93
CA THR A 266 -18.34 17.92 -19.61
C THR A 266 -18.10 17.84 -21.11
N HIS A 267 -18.61 16.79 -21.71
CA HIS A 267 -18.58 16.64 -23.16
C HIS A 267 -19.91 17.10 -23.73
N THR A 268 -19.91 18.28 -24.39
CA THR A 268 -21.12 18.96 -24.88
C THR A 268 -21.86 18.15 -25.93
N ASP A 269 -21.16 17.48 -26.86
CA ASP A 269 -21.78 16.71 -27.94
C ASP A 269 -22.55 15.48 -27.43
N SER A 270 -22.16 14.89 -26.31
CA SER A 270 -22.81 13.73 -25.74
C SER A 270 -23.66 14.02 -24.50
N ASN A 271 -23.65 15.26 -24.02
CA ASN A 271 -24.32 15.71 -22.79
C ASN A 271 -24.00 14.80 -21.59
N ARG A 272 -22.71 14.57 -21.36
CA ARG A 272 -22.19 13.69 -20.32
C ARG A 272 -21.18 14.43 -19.45
N ILE A 273 -21.23 14.15 -18.16
CA ILE A 273 -20.20 14.56 -17.21
C ILE A 273 -19.22 13.39 -17.05
N PHE A 274 -17.94 13.66 -17.23
CA PHE A 274 -16.86 12.71 -17.00
C PHE A 274 -16.07 13.10 -15.75
N ILE A 275 -15.71 12.10 -14.95
CA ILE A 275 -14.72 12.26 -13.91
C ILE A 275 -13.64 11.19 -14.12
N THR A 276 -12.40 11.62 -14.22
CA THR A 276 -11.24 10.75 -14.31
C THR A 276 -10.44 10.85 -13.02
N VAL A 277 -10.11 9.71 -12.44
CA VAL A 277 -9.14 9.60 -11.36
C VAL A 277 -7.89 8.91 -11.89
N GLU A 278 -6.73 9.43 -11.53
CA GLU A 278 -5.46 8.93 -12.02
C GLU A 278 -4.36 8.97 -10.98
N CYS A 279 -3.36 8.14 -11.17
CA CYS A 279 -2.12 8.21 -10.40
C CYS A 279 -0.93 7.82 -11.26
N LEU A 280 0.15 8.57 -11.14
CA LEU A 280 1.48 8.22 -11.64
C LEU A 280 2.30 7.71 -10.47
N TYR A 281 2.81 6.48 -10.57
CA TYR A 281 3.54 5.87 -9.49
C TYR A 281 4.70 5.01 -9.98
N GLY A 282 5.57 4.71 -9.04
CA GLY A 282 6.67 3.79 -9.24
C GLY A 282 7.05 3.13 -7.94
N PHE A 283 7.71 2.00 -8.06
CA PHE A 283 8.23 1.28 -6.90
C PHE A 283 9.52 0.55 -7.25
N LYS A 284 10.33 0.31 -6.23
CA LYS A 284 11.60 -0.41 -6.37
C LYS A 284 11.89 -1.21 -5.11
N VAL A 285 12.38 -2.43 -5.29
CA VAL A 285 12.94 -3.20 -4.18
C VAL A 285 14.18 -2.46 -3.66
N ALA A 286 14.16 -2.12 -2.39
CA ALA A 286 15.22 -1.41 -1.70
C ALA A 286 16.12 -2.38 -0.94
N ILE A 287 15.59 -3.11 0.04
CA ILE A 287 16.35 -4.07 0.82
C ILE A 287 15.66 -5.45 0.73
N PRO A 288 16.26 -6.43 0.03
CA PRO A 288 15.67 -7.77 -0.12
C PRO A 288 15.40 -8.49 1.21
N ASN A 289 16.28 -8.31 2.22
CA ASN A 289 16.10 -8.91 3.54
C ASN A 289 14.98 -8.25 4.36
N GLY A 290 14.45 -7.12 3.92
CA GLY A 290 13.34 -6.41 4.55
C GLY A 290 11.97 -7.07 4.33
N LEU A 291 11.88 -8.14 3.55
CA LEU A 291 10.64 -8.85 3.29
C LEU A 291 10.84 -10.37 3.29
N LYS A 292 9.87 -11.10 3.84
CA LYS A 292 9.79 -12.56 3.83
C LYS A 292 8.44 -13.01 3.31
N ARG A 293 8.45 -13.88 2.31
CA ARG A 293 7.27 -14.37 1.60
C ARG A 293 6.59 -15.53 2.32
N LEU A 294 5.29 -15.66 2.13
CA LEU A 294 4.46 -16.82 2.49
C LEU A 294 3.86 -17.39 1.22
N VAL A 295 3.96 -18.70 1.05
CA VAL A 295 3.47 -19.40 -0.14
C VAL A 295 2.62 -20.59 0.25
N LYS A 296 1.62 -20.91 -0.58
CA LYS A 296 0.82 -22.13 -0.45
C LYS A 296 1.48 -23.29 -1.20
N PRO A 297 1.12 -24.54 -0.87
CA PRO A 297 1.63 -25.75 -1.54
C PRO A 297 1.39 -25.80 -3.04
#